data_0f56881a8aa02e5452bd721d27410ca5
#
_entry.id   0f56881a8aa02e5452bd721d27410ca5
#
_cell.length_a   1.000
_cell.length_b   1.000
_cell.length_c   1.000
_cell.angle_alpha   90.00
_cell.angle_beta   90.00
_cell.angle_gamma   90.00
#
_symmetry.space_group_name_H-M   'P 1'
#
loop_
_entity.id
_entity.type
_entity.pdbx_description
1 polymer ?
#
loop_
_entity_poly.entity_id
_entity_poly.type
_entity_poly.pdbx_seq_one_letter_code
_entity_poly.pdbx_strand_id
1 'polypeptide(L)'
;AQRNAALPVNQGGLGLAPDNTAMDRARAMGFDVDNPVYHGTNADIESFNTSGKGKTKGAGAFFSDSPIIPETYISGNQGGNIIPAFVKDDTLAVFDAKGANWNDIPVDSLSFKRKKASDLLGLEKGDYTSTDELASYAKDKGFGGVKIKNLKDRGANSDINRAKEYLKEKYGITPN
;
A
#
# COMPACT_ATOMS: atom_id res chain seq x y z
N ALA A 1 -23.09 -10.81 -4.21
CA ALA A 1 -22.45 -9.48 -4.37
C ALA A 1 -23.06 -8.70 -5.54
N GLN A 2 -23.09 -9.25 -6.76
CA GLN A 2 -23.54 -8.56 -7.98
C GLN A 2 -24.99 -8.05 -7.90
N ARG A 3 -25.94 -8.90 -7.48
CA ARG A 3 -27.37 -8.51 -7.32
C ARG A 3 -27.55 -7.38 -6.31
N ASN A 4 -26.86 -7.45 -5.17
CA ASN A 4 -26.96 -6.42 -4.14
C ASN A 4 -26.39 -5.08 -4.61
N ALA A 5 -25.35 -5.11 -5.44
CA ALA A 5 -24.75 -3.89 -6.01
C ALA A 5 -25.70 -3.20 -7.03
N ALA A 6 -26.57 -3.94 -7.68
CA ALA A 6 -27.56 -3.40 -8.60
C ALA A 6 -28.79 -2.76 -7.91
N LEU A 7 -28.98 -2.99 -6.61
CA LEU A 7 -30.04 -2.30 -5.87
C LEU A 7 -29.77 -0.78 -5.81
N PRO A 8 -30.81 0.05 -5.75
CA PRO A 8 -30.68 1.47 -5.50
C PRO A 8 -29.91 1.78 -4.21
N VAL A 9 -29.22 2.91 -4.17
CA VAL A 9 -28.44 3.34 -2.99
C VAL A 9 -29.29 3.43 -1.73
N ASN A 10 -30.52 3.92 -1.84
CA ASN A 10 -31.46 3.99 -0.73
C ASN A 10 -31.96 2.62 -0.23
N GLN A 11 -31.64 1.54 -0.93
CA GLN A 11 -31.88 0.15 -0.54
C GLN A 11 -30.60 -0.59 -0.15
N GLY A 12 -29.52 0.14 0.10
CA GLY A 12 -28.22 -0.42 0.49
C GLY A 12 -27.39 -1.01 -0.67
N GLY A 13 -27.77 -0.72 -1.92
CA GLY A 13 -27.00 -1.09 -3.11
C GLY A 13 -26.04 0.01 -3.55
N LEU A 14 -25.45 -0.19 -4.73
CA LEU A 14 -24.54 0.77 -5.37
C LEU A 14 -25.16 1.44 -6.61
N GLY A 15 -26.39 1.08 -6.98
CA GLY A 15 -27.09 1.60 -8.15
C GLY A 15 -26.44 1.22 -9.48
N LEU A 16 -25.68 0.12 -9.52
CA LEU A 16 -24.97 -0.35 -10.71
C LEU A 16 -25.89 -1.13 -11.65
N ALA A 17 -25.45 -1.33 -12.88
CA ALA A 17 -26.13 -2.19 -13.83
C ALA A 17 -26.23 -3.64 -13.31
N PRO A 18 -27.27 -4.41 -13.72
CA PRO A 18 -27.45 -5.80 -13.26
C PRO A 18 -26.29 -6.73 -13.62
N ASP A 19 -25.55 -6.44 -14.68
CA ASP A 19 -24.40 -7.18 -15.20
C ASP A 19 -23.05 -6.64 -14.68
N ASN A 20 -23.07 -5.79 -13.63
CA ASN A 20 -21.87 -5.19 -13.06
C ASN A 20 -20.77 -6.20 -12.70
N THR A 21 -19.54 -5.85 -12.95
CA THR A 21 -18.35 -6.63 -12.65
C THR A 21 -17.86 -6.39 -11.21
N ALA A 22 -16.88 -7.18 -10.77
CA ALA A 22 -16.19 -6.93 -9.49
C ALA A 22 -15.47 -5.57 -9.49
N MET A 23 -14.90 -5.19 -10.64
CA MET A 23 -14.20 -3.90 -10.81
C MET A 23 -15.16 -2.71 -10.76
N ASP A 24 -16.34 -2.83 -11.36
CA ASP A 24 -17.37 -1.77 -11.27
C ASP A 24 -17.79 -1.54 -9.82
N ARG A 25 -17.96 -2.61 -9.06
CA ARG A 25 -18.28 -2.55 -7.64
C ARG A 25 -17.14 -1.90 -6.83
N ALA A 26 -15.89 -2.31 -7.07
CA ALA A 26 -14.74 -1.73 -6.40
C ALA A 26 -14.64 -0.22 -6.68
N ARG A 27 -14.78 0.18 -7.96
CA ARG A 27 -14.77 1.60 -8.36
C ARG A 27 -15.90 2.38 -7.69
N ALA A 28 -17.13 1.85 -7.68
CA ALA A 28 -18.27 2.48 -7.02
C ALA A 28 -18.12 2.60 -5.51
N MET A 29 -17.34 1.71 -4.89
CA MET A 29 -16.98 1.78 -3.47
C MET A 29 -15.78 2.71 -3.19
N GLY A 30 -15.24 3.39 -4.21
CA GLY A 30 -14.14 4.36 -4.07
C GLY A 30 -12.74 3.76 -4.08
N PHE A 31 -12.58 2.51 -4.53
CA PHE A 31 -11.24 1.94 -4.74
C PHE A 31 -10.61 2.48 -6.05
N ASP A 32 -9.32 2.78 -6.01
CA ASP A 32 -8.53 3.12 -7.20
C ASP A 32 -8.18 1.84 -7.95
N VAL A 33 -9.06 1.45 -8.88
CA VAL A 33 -8.91 0.21 -9.65
C VAL A 33 -7.98 0.35 -10.86
N ASP A 34 -7.59 1.57 -11.18
CA ASP A 34 -6.72 1.86 -12.31
C ASP A 34 -5.23 1.84 -11.90
N ASN A 35 -4.95 1.93 -10.58
CA ASN A 35 -3.61 1.90 -10.01
C ASN A 35 -3.49 0.80 -8.95
N PRO A 36 -3.26 -0.47 -9.34
CA PRO A 36 -3.08 -1.56 -8.40
C PRO A 36 -1.81 -1.37 -7.58
N VAL A 37 -1.86 -1.85 -6.34
CA VAL A 37 -0.71 -1.98 -5.45
C VAL A 37 -0.44 -3.45 -5.16
N TYR A 38 0.79 -3.79 -4.77
CA TYR A 38 1.26 -5.16 -4.66
C TYR A 38 1.82 -5.44 -3.27
N HIS A 39 1.46 -6.61 -2.73
CA HIS A 39 1.97 -7.13 -1.47
C HIS A 39 2.69 -8.47 -1.70
N GLY A 40 3.89 -8.62 -1.14
CA GLY A 40 4.65 -9.87 -1.17
C GLY A 40 4.45 -10.66 0.14
N THR A 41 4.14 -11.94 0.01
CA THR A 41 3.96 -12.83 1.17
C THR A 41 4.43 -14.24 0.85
N ASN A 42 4.94 -14.95 1.88
CA ASN A 42 5.29 -16.37 1.81
C ASN A 42 4.16 -17.27 2.36
N ALA A 43 3.00 -16.71 2.63
CA ALA A 43 1.85 -17.43 3.15
C ALA A 43 0.65 -17.29 2.22
N ASP A 44 -0.20 -18.32 2.19
CA ASP A 44 -1.53 -18.19 1.62
C ASP A 44 -2.38 -17.38 2.60
N ILE A 45 -2.82 -16.20 2.16
CA ILE A 45 -3.65 -15.32 2.97
C ILE A 45 -4.99 -15.07 2.28
N GLU A 46 -6.06 -15.19 3.04
CA GLU A 46 -7.42 -14.83 2.59
C GLU A 46 -7.78 -13.39 2.97
N SER A 47 -7.07 -12.83 3.95
CA SER A 47 -7.28 -11.46 4.42
C SER A 47 -5.99 -10.87 5.00
N PHE A 48 -5.86 -9.53 4.89
CA PHE A 48 -4.74 -8.82 5.50
C PHE A 48 -5.00 -8.62 6.99
N ASN A 49 -4.10 -9.17 7.82
CA ASN A 49 -4.15 -9.01 9.27
C ASN A 49 -3.18 -7.89 9.70
N THR A 50 -3.73 -6.80 10.20
CA THR A 50 -2.96 -5.65 10.68
C THR A 50 -2.56 -5.76 12.16
N SER A 51 -2.91 -6.84 12.86
CA SER A 51 -2.55 -7.06 14.27
C SER A 51 -1.12 -7.59 14.49
N GLY A 52 -0.36 -7.77 13.42
CA GLY A 52 1.09 -7.87 13.35
C GLY A 52 1.79 -8.96 14.13
N LYS A 53 2.02 -10.10 13.47
CA LYS A 53 3.16 -10.98 13.79
C LYS A 53 4.17 -10.85 12.64
N GLY A 54 5.05 -9.89 12.68
CA GLY A 54 6.07 -9.66 11.65
C GLY A 54 7.10 -8.65 12.11
N LYS A 55 8.10 -8.37 11.29
CA LYS A 55 9.15 -7.36 11.58
C LYS A 55 8.56 -5.96 11.80
N THR A 56 7.39 -5.67 11.24
CA THR A 56 6.69 -4.38 11.29
C THR A 56 5.67 -4.24 12.43
N LYS A 57 5.67 -5.15 13.39
CA LYS A 57 4.98 -5.10 14.70
C LYS A 57 3.61 -4.39 14.72
N GLY A 58 2.73 -4.68 13.76
CA GLY A 58 1.36 -4.19 13.80
C GLY A 58 1.10 -2.81 13.21
N ALA A 59 2.06 -2.22 12.50
CA ALA A 59 1.84 -0.95 11.80
C ALA A 59 0.84 -1.08 10.64
N GLY A 60 0.73 -2.26 10.02
CA GLY A 60 -0.21 -2.50 8.94
C GLY A 60 0.26 -3.55 7.92
N ALA A 61 -0.44 -3.65 6.80
CA ALA A 61 0.01 -4.36 5.62
C ALA A 61 0.68 -3.36 4.67
N PHE A 62 1.87 -3.72 4.16
CA PHE A 62 2.66 -2.87 3.29
C PHE A 62 2.47 -3.26 1.83
N PHE A 63 2.32 -2.25 0.99
CA PHE A 63 2.13 -2.40 -0.45
C PHE A 63 3.09 -1.48 -1.20
N SER A 64 3.43 -1.86 -2.42
CA SER A 64 4.17 -1.01 -3.37
C SER A 64 3.35 -0.84 -4.64
N ASP A 65 3.49 0.29 -5.31
CA ASP A 65 2.97 0.53 -6.66
C ASP A 65 3.72 -0.25 -7.74
N SER A 66 4.86 -0.85 -7.38
CA SER A 66 5.64 -1.73 -8.25
C SER A 66 5.73 -3.14 -7.66
N PRO A 67 5.52 -4.20 -8.46
CA PRO A 67 5.66 -5.59 -8.00
C PRO A 67 7.11 -5.99 -7.71
N ILE A 68 8.10 -5.18 -8.10
CA ILE A 68 9.53 -5.47 -7.88
C ILE A 68 9.86 -5.47 -6.39
N ILE A 69 9.38 -4.50 -5.63
CA ILE A 69 9.70 -4.38 -4.21
C ILE A 69 9.14 -5.57 -3.41
N PRO A 70 7.83 -5.90 -3.51
CA PRO A 70 7.29 -7.10 -2.89
C PRO A 70 8.03 -8.39 -3.27
N GLU A 71 8.48 -8.53 -4.52
CA GLU A 71 9.24 -9.70 -4.97
C GLU A 71 10.55 -9.85 -4.19
N THR A 72 11.24 -8.78 -3.86
CA THR A 72 12.49 -8.86 -3.10
C THR A 72 12.32 -9.43 -1.69
N TYR A 73 11.12 -9.38 -1.12
CA TYR A 73 10.80 -9.94 0.20
C TYR A 73 10.45 -11.42 0.17
N ILE A 74 10.06 -11.95 -1.00
CA ILE A 74 9.69 -13.36 -1.18
C ILE A 74 10.72 -14.14 -1.99
N SER A 75 11.65 -13.47 -2.67
CA SER A 75 12.64 -14.11 -3.53
C SER A 75 13.51 -15.12 -2.77
N GLY A 76 13.64 -16.30 -3.35
CA GLY A 76 14.34 -17.42 -2.75
C GLY A 76 13.50 -18.31 -1.86
N ASN A 77 12.24 -17.97 -1.57
CA ASN A 77 11.31 -18.83 -0.84
C ASN A 77 10.38 -19.54 -1.81
N GLN A 78 10.35 -20.87 -1.75
CA GLN A 78 9.36 -21.65 -2.50
C GLN A 78 7.95 -21.33 -1.94
N GLY A 79 7.01 -21.01 -2.82
CA GLY A 79 5.63 -20.69 -2.44
C GLY A 79 5.35 -19.22 -2.12
N GLY A 80 6.29 -18.31 -2.39
CA GLY A 80 6.01 -16.88 -2.27
C GLY A 80 5.01 -16.39 -3.32
N ASN A 81 4.12 -15.48 -2.91
CA ASN A 81 3.06 -14.91 -3.71
C ASN A 81 3.13 -13.38 -3.74
N ILE A 82 2.83 -12.79 -4.91
CA ILE A 82 2.57 -11.37 -5.05
C ILE A 82 1.07 -11.18 -5.22
N ILE A 83 0.46 -10.44 -4.31
CA ILE A 83 -0.99 -10.21 -4.27
C ILE A 83 -1.27 -8.80 -4.75
N PRO A 84 -1.94 -8.64 -5.91
CA PRO A 84 -2.44 -7.34 -6.32
C PRO A 84 -3.65 -6.94 -5.46
N ALA A 85 -3.74 -5.66 -5.12
CA ALA A 85 -4.83 -5.10 -4.35
C ALA A 85 -5.18 -3.69 -4.83
N PHE A 86 -6.35 -3.21 -4.44
CA PHE A 86 -6.78 -1.83 -4.68
C PHE A 86 -7.00 -1.13 -3.35
N VAL A 87 -6.63 0.14 -3.28
CA VAL A 87 -6.78 0.96 -2.07
C VAL A 87 -7.75 2.11 -2.30
N LYS A 88 -8.30 2.65 -1.21
CA LYS A 88 -9.12 3.87 -1.24
C LYS A 88 -8.23 5.06 -0.91
N ASP A 89 -7.85 5.82 -1.92
CA ASP A 89 -6.94 6.95 -1.76
C ASP A 89 -7.49 8.07 -0.86
N ASP A 90 -8.81 8.26 -0.83
CA ASP A 90 -9.48 9.27 -0.01
C ASP A 90 -9.40 9.00 1.51
N THR A 91 -9.13 7.76 1.89
CA THR A 91 -8.97 7.35 3.29
C THR A 91 -7.52 7.43 3.78
N LEU A 92 -6.56 7.72 2.90
CA LEU A 92 -5.13 7.69 3.23
C LEU A 92 -4.59 9.04 3.66
N ALA A 93 -3.68 9.03 4.65
CA ALA A 93 -2.76 10.14 4.87
C ALA A 93 -1.65 10.08 3.80
N VAL A 94 -1.38 11.21 3.13
CA VAL A 94 -0.41 11.23 2.02
C VAL A 94 0.79 12.08 2.41
N PHE A 95 1.98 11.47 2.36
CA PHE A 95 3.28 12.12 2.59
C PHE A 95 4.16 12.00 1.35
N ASP A 96 5.12 12.91 1.21
CA ASP A 96 6.16 12.86 0.18
C ASP A 96 7.53 12.74 0.84
N ALA A 97 8.18 11.60 0.68
CA ALA A 97 9.49 11.29 1.25
C ALA A 97 10.67 11.90 0.47
N LYS A 98 10.41 12.51 -0.71
CA LYS A 98 11.42 13.20 -1.55
C LYS A 98 12.71 12.41 -1.80
N GLY A 99 12.59 11.10 -1.96
CA GLY A 99 13.72 10.21 -2.23
C GLY A 99 14.43 9.66 -0.99
N ALA A 100 13.87 9.88 0.20
CA ALA A 100 14.41 9.30 1.44
C ALA A 100 14.16 7.78 1.53
N ASN A 101 14.96 7.09 2.35
CA ASN A 101 14.76 5.68 2.66
C ASN A 101 13.58 5.49 3.63
N TRP A 102 13.02 4.30 3.65
CA TRP A 102 11.83 3.95 4.46
C TRP A 102 12.02 4.08 5.98
N ASN A 103 13.24 3.97 6.48
CA ASN A 103 13.58 4.05 7.91
C ASN A 103 14.33 5.34 8.29
N ASP A 104 14.48 6.26 7.36
CA ASP A 104 15.34 7.44 7.54
C ASP A 104 14.79 8.63 6.73
N ILE A 105 13.52 8.95 7.01
CA ILE A 105 12.79 10.01 6.32
C ILE A 105 12.96 11.31 7.10
N PRO A 106 13.65 12.33 6.57
CA PRO A 106 13.78 13.59 7.26
C PRO A 106 12.41 14.24 7.47
N VAL A 107 12.09 14.60 8.70
CA VAL A 107 10.80 15.19 9.06
C VAL A 107 10.55 16.50 8.32
N ASP A 108 11.60 17.28 8.08
CA ASP A 108 11.54 18.54 7.33
C ASP A 108 11.16 18.35 5.85
N SER A 109 11.36 17.13 5.30
CA SER A 109 10.99 16.82 3.92
C SER A 109 9.52 16.46 3.78
N LEU A 110 8.85 16.11 4.86
CA LEU A 110 7.48 15.65 4.86
C LEU A 110 6.49 16.82 4.93
N SER A 111 5.42 16.73 4.17
CA SER A 111 4.28 17.64 4.31
C SER A 111 2.98 16.84 4.18
N PHE A 112 1.98 17.23 4.95
CA PHE A 112 0.64 16.70 4.90
C PHE A 112 -0.37 17.83 4.91
N LYS A 113 -1.25 17.90 3.88
CA LYS A 113 -2.26 18.96 3.76
C LYS A 113 -1.72 20.38 4.02
N ARG A 114 -0.52 20.68 3.49
CA ARG A 114 0.19 21.97 3.64
C ARG A 114 0.71 22.29 5.05
N LYS A 115 0.60 21.38 6.01
CA LYS A 115 1.25 21.49 7.33
C LYS A 115 2.59 20.76 7.31
N LYS A 116 3.55 21.25 8.06
CA LYS A 116 4.82 20.53 8.26
C LYS A 116 4.57 19.26 9.04
N ALA A 117 5.23 18.18 8.69
CA ALA A 117 5.08 16.92 9.41
C ALA A 117 5.61 17.01 10.84
N SER A 118 6.64 17.83 11.10
CA SER A 118 7.12 18.13 12.46
C SER A 118 5.99 18.55 13.39
N ASP A 119 5.14 19.49 12.93
CA ASP A 119 4.02 20.01 13.74
C ASP A 119 2.94 18.96 13.99
N LEU A 120 2.83 17.95 13.11
CA LEU A 120 1.83 16.89 13.19
C LEU A 120 2.29 15.71 14.00
N LEU A 121 3.58 15.37 13.91
CA LEU A 121 4.20 14.21 14.55
C LEU A 121 4.77 14.55 15.93
N GLY A 122 4.83 15.81 16.32
CA GLY A 122 5.48 16.27 17.54
C GLY A 122 7.00 16.08 17.52
N LEU A 123 7.60 16.07 16.33
CA LEU A 123 9.04 15.92 16.11
C LEU A 123 9.68 17.27 15.85
N GLU A 124 10.96 17.41 16.17
CA GLU A 124 11.72 18.63 15.96
C GLU A 124 12.31 18.72 14.54
N LYS A 125 12.71 19.93 14.16
CA LYS A 125 13.45 20.13 12.93
C LYS A 125 14.78 19.39 12.97
N GLY A 126 15.06 18.58 11.95
CA GLY A 126 16.26 17.75 11.86
C GLY A 126 16.07 16.32 12.35
N ASP A 127 14.90 15.99 12.95
CA ASP A 127 14.55 14.62 13.30
C ASP A 127 14.25 13.78 12.05
N TYR A 128 14.28 12.47 12.25
CA TYR A 128 13.93 11.47 11.25
C TYR A 128 12.74 10.65 11.73
N THR A 129 12.01 10.08 10.77
CA THR A 129 10.90 9.16 11.00
C THR A 129 10.97 7.98 10.04
N SER A 130 10.14 6.98 10.28
CA SER A 130 10.04 5.76 9.48
C SER A 130 8.63 5.58 8.91
N THR A 131 8.52 4.68 7.93
CA THR A 131 7.20 4.27 7.40
C THR A 131 6.30 3.69 8.49
N ASP A 132 6.86 2.98 9.47
CA ASP A 132 6.12 2.39 10.59
C ASP A 132 5.54 3.46 11.52
N GLU A 133 6.30 4.49 11.82
CA GLU A 133 5.84 5.62 12.65
C GLU A 133 4.77 6.43 11.91
N LEU A 134 4.94 6.65 10.60
CA LEU A 134 3.91 7.31 9.77
C LEU A 134 2.63 6.47 9.70
N ALA A 135 2.73 5.14 9.60
CA ALA A 135 1.57 4.25 9.62
C ALA A 135 0.86 4.29 10.98
N SER A 136 1.62 4.28 12.08
CA SER A 136 1.09 4.43 13.44
C SER A 136 0.37 5.76 13.62
N TYR A 137 1.00 6.86 13.19
CA TYR A 137 0.37 8.18 13.19
C TYR A 137 -0.95 8.20 12.42
N ALA A 138 -0.97 7.65 11.19
CA ALA A 138 -2.18 7.61 10.38
C ALA A 138 -3.31 6.87 11.09
N LYS A 139 -2.99 5.72 11.70
CA LYS A 139 -3.94 4.92 12.49
C LYS A 139 -4.49 5.71 13.68
N ASP A 140 -3.63 6.38 14.45
CA ASP A 140 -4.02 7.18 15.62
C ASP A 140 -4.90 8.37 15.24
N LYS A 141 -4.75 8.89 14.04
CA LYS A 141 -5.57 9.98 13.49
C LYS A 141 -6.82 9.50 12.74
N GLY A 142 -7.10 8.20 12.73
CA GLY A 142 -8.30 7.62 12.12
C GLY A 142 -8.25 7.53 10.59
N PHE A 143 -7.06 7.59 9.99
CA PHE A 143 -6.89 7.30 8.56
C PHE A 143 -6.94 5.79 8.32
N GLY A 144 -7.36 5.39 7.12
CA GLY A 144 -7.34 4.01 6.67
C GLY A 144 -5.93 3.45 6.42
N GLY A 145 -4.94 4.33 6.29
CA GLY A 145 -3.55 4.00 6.07
C GLY A 145 -2.71 5.21 5.71
N VAL A 146 -1.49 4.96 5.22
CA VAL A 146 -0.57 5.99 4.74
C VAL A 146 -0.10 5.68 3.33
N LYS A 147 -0.07 6.70 2.48
CA LYS A 147 0.54 6.66 1.14
C LYS A 147 1.78 7.54 1.17
N ILE A 148 2.95 6.93 0.98
CA ILE A 148 4.23 7.63 0.98
C ILE A 148 4.75 7.69 -0.45
N LYS A 149 4.76 8.89 -1.01
CA LYS A 149 5.27 9.15 -2.36
C LYS A 149 6.79 9.32 -2.36
N ASN A 150 7.41 9.01 -3.50
CA ASN A 150 8.85 9.22 -3.71
C ASN A 150 9.73 8.59 -2.61
N LEU A 151 9.29 7.45 -2.06
CA LEU A 151 10.05 6.68 -1.11
C LEU A 151 11.09 5.84 -1.85
N LYS A 152 12.32 5.84 -1.36
CA LYS A 152 13.38 4.99 -1.87
C LYS A 152 13.43 3.71 -1.05
N ASP A 153 12.78 2.67 -1.55
CA ASP A 153 12.89 1.32 -1.02
C ASP A 153 13.74 0.46 -1.97
N ARG A 154 14.75 -0.20 -1.43
CA ARG A 154 15.59 -1.13 -2.18
C ARG A 154 15.12 -2.58 -2.03
N GLY A 155 14.08 -2.80 -1.22
CA GLY A 155 13.61 -4.13 -0.87
C GLY A 155 14.53 -4.88 0.10
N ALA A 156 14.16 -6.13 0.39
CA ALA A 156 14.90 -7.00 1.31
C ALA A 156 16.23 -7.50 0.72
N ASN A 157 16.29 -7.63 -0.61
CA ASN A 157 17.49 -8.01 -1.38
C ASN A 157 17.78 -6.92 -2.40
N SER A 158 19.03 -6.51 -2.50
CA SER A 158 19.46 -5.47 -3.45
C SER A 158 19.43 -5.89 -4.93
N ASP A 159 19.05 -7.13 -5.23
CA ASP A 159 19.06 -7.69 -6.59
C ASP A 159 17.73 -7.42 -7.33
N ILE A 160 17.55 -6.16 -7.71
CA ILE A 160 16.40 -5.73 -8.50
C ILE A 160 16.37 -6.42 -9.89
N ASN A 161 17.51 -6.73 -10.48
CA ASN A 161 17.56 -7.38 -11.79
C ASN A 161 16.99 -8.80 -11.72
N ARG A 162 17.38 -9.55 -10.67
CA ARG A 162 16.82 -10.88 -10.44
C ARG A 162 15.31 -10.84 -10.20
N ALA A 163 14.83 -9.86 -9.43
CA ALA A 163 13.40 -9.67 -9.21
C ALA A 163 12.65 -9.37 -10.52
N LYS A 164 13.22 -8.55 -11.40
CA LYS A 164 12.65 -8.27 -12.72
C LYS A 164 12.57 -9.52 -13.60
N GLU A 165 13.64 -10.31 -13.64
CA GLU A 165 13.66 -11.57 -14.39
C GLU A 165 12.61 -12.56 -13.87
N TYR A 166 12.54 -12.75 -12.56
CA TYR A 166 11.55 -13.63 -11.93
C TYR A 166 10.11 -13.20 -12.23
N LEU A 167 9.80 -11.91 -12.13
CA LEU A 167 8.47 -11.37 -12.45
C LEU A 167 8.09 -11.62 -13.91
N LYS A 168 9.04 -11.47 -14.82
CA LYS A 168 8.84 -11.74 -16.24
C LYS A 168 8.56 -13.22 -16.49
N GLU A 169 9.35 -14.11 -15.92
CA GLU A 169 9.22 -15.56 -16.12
C GLU A 169 7.94 -16.12 -15.50
N LYS A 170 7.66 -15.76 -14.25
CA LYS A 170 6.56 -16.35 -13.48
C LYS A 170 5.20 -15.75 -13.79
N TYR A 171 5.16 -14.44 -14.03
CA TYR A 171 3.89 -13.71 -14.14
C TYR A 171 3.71 -12.99 -15.49
N GLY A 172 4.70 -13.00 -16.39
CA GLY A 172 4.66 -12.28 -17.65
C GLY A 172 4.72 -10.76 -17.48
N ILE A 173 5.08 -10.25 -16.28
CA ILE A 173 5.15 -8.84 -15.97
C ILE A 173 6.53 -8.31 -16.39
N THR A 174 6.56 -7.24 -17.18
CA THR A 174 7.79 -6.51 -17.51
C THR A 174 7.76 -5.16 -16.78
N PRO A 175 8.32 -5.09 -15.55
CA PRO A 175 8.36 -3.84 -14.79
C PRO A 175 9.37 -2.87 -15.40
N ASN A 176 9.00 -1.62 -15.47
CA ASN A 176 9.85 -0.52 -15.91
C ASN A 176 11.01 -0.23 -14.95
#